data_b22ea3e395da98eec73d6189e947ff49
#
_entry.id   b22ea3e395da98eec73d6189e947ff49
#
_cell.length_a   1.000
_cell.length_b   1.000
_cell.length_c   1.000
_cell.angle_alpha   90.00
_cell.angle_beta   90.00
_cell.angle_gamma   90.00
#
_symmetry.space_group_name_H-M   'P 1'
#
loop_
_entity.id
_entity.type
_entity.pdbx_description
1 polymer ?
#
loop_
_entity_poly.entity_id
_entity_poly.type
_entity_poly.pdbx_seq_one_letter_code
_entity_poly.pdbx_strand_id
1 'polypeptide(L)'
;MLRHAVTQGPAVPAPSLTRPALLALCACVLVAQGMVAAVNLLIPQLAASDLHPDPGELLWSVDAYVIVFAALLIPAGALGDRYGRKGALLCGLGLFAAGGAVGALAQAPAVLIAGRGVCGAGAALIMPATMSVLVHLSPPERRARALATWTLSAGLGGLAGNVGGGLAAEFLTWRALFWAVVPLAALLALAVARAVPRTPSQPAATVDPLGAALLAGALLAVVYAIIEGPAHGWASARVLTAFGAGAALLGAFTGHALRAARPLLDPRIFRSRKLRAGTLGIGTGFFGLFALFFVNAQYLQYAKGFSPAQTGFAIVPLTVGMALVPRFGARLQERTGPRLPVGAGLGLIGAGLLLVSTADAGTPYPLYALYLLVLSVGTGLSAPSLTLTVVTELPSHQAGLGSGLNTAAREIGAALGVAVVGTVLASRFHGDPQDPAQIAAFTDAMATALRTVAVVLLCGAAAVVTGYRTSERRGNRRDAGAAAEGASLLCDGESGQRRRRARHHGCP
;
A
#
# COMPACT_ATOMS: atom_id res chain seq x y z
N MET A 1 -45.62 -38.64 -9.93
CA MET A 1 -44.57 -38.05 -9.13
C MET A 1 -43.22 -38.49 -9.64
N LEU A 2 -42.66 -37.77 -10.61
CA LEU A 2 -41.31 -38.02 -11.17
C LEU A 2 -40.39 -36.94 -10.62
N ARG A 3 -39.50 -37.31 -9.67
CA ARG A 3 -38.42 -36.48 -9.19
C ARG A 3 -37.34 -36.43 -10.29
N HIS A 4 -37.18 -35.26 -10.91
CA HIS A 4 -36.01 -34.99 -11.74
C HIS A 4 -34.77 -34.97 -10.84
N ALA A 5 -33.97 -36.04 -10.87
CA ALA A 5 -32.62 -36.05 -10.39
C ALA A 5 -31.78 -35.18 -11.34
N VAL A 6 -31.46 -33.95 -10.92
CA VAL A 6 -30.44 -33.13 -11.56
C VAL A 6 -29.10 -33.80 -11.28
N THR A 7 -28.60 -34.52 -12.27
CA THR A 7 -27.23 -35.04 -12.29
C THR A 7 -26.30 -33.86 -12.25
N GLN A 8 -25.70 -33.56 -11.06
CA GLN A 8 -24.57 -32.68 -10.96
C GLN A 8 -23.43 -33.36 -11.74
N GLY A 9 -23.08 -32.80 -12.88
CA GLY A 9 -21.89 -33.16 -13.62
C GLY A 9 -20.65 -32.98 -12.74
N PRO A 10 -19.52 -33.66 -13.03
CA PRO A 10 -18.33 -33.60 -12.23
C PRO A 10 -17.92 -32.12 -12.06
N ALA A 11 -17.85 -31.67 -10.81
CA ALA A 11 -17.44 -30.31 -10.47
C ALA A 11 -16.01 -30.11 -11.02
N VAL A 12 -15.89 -29.24 -12.04
CA VAL A 12 -14.57 -28.82 -12.54
C VAL A 12 -13.81 -28.24 -11.36
N PRO A 13 -12.64 -28.78 -11.02
CA PRO A 13 -11.89 -28.30 -9.86
C PRO A 13 -11.63 -26.81 -10.02
N ALA A 14 -11.98 -26.03 -9.01
CA ALA A 14 -11.74 -24.58 -9.02
C ALA A 14 -10.23 -24.33 -9.27
N PRO A 15 -9.86 -23.39 -10.16
CA PRO A 15 -8.47 -23.14 -10.49
C PRO A 15 -7.71 -22.75 -9.22
N SER A 16 -6.69 -23.52 -8.87
CA SER A 16 -5.85 -23.28 -7.69
C SER A 16 -4.60 -22.50 -8.06
N LEU A 17 -4.08 -21.71 -7.10
CA LEU A 17 -2.84 -20.95 -7.27
C LEU A 17 -1.66 -21.91 -7.42
N THR A 18 -1.09 -21.96 -8.62
CA THR A 18 0.13 -22.74 -8.91
C THR A 18 1.39 -21.98 -8.49
N ARG A 19 2.51 -22.66 -8.25
CA ARG A 19 3.78 -22.02 -7.95
C ARG A 19 4.23 -21.04 -9.04
N PRO A 20 4.19 -21.39 -10.34
CA PRO A 20 4.54 -20.43 -11.41
C PRO A 20 3.64 -19.19 -11.43
N ALA A 21 2.32 -19.34 -11.18
CA ALA A 21 1.41 -18.20 -11.10
C ALA A 21 1.77 -17.29 -9.91
N LEU A 22 2.04 -17.85 -8.73
CA LEU A 22 2.47 -17.07 -7.57
C LEU A 22 3.76 -16.30 -7.86
N LEU A 23 4.77 -16.95 -8.44
CA LEU A 23 6.05 -16.31 -8.77
C LEU A 23 5.87 -15.19 -9.81
N ALA A 24 5.07 -15.40 -10.85
CA ALA A 24 4.78 -14.39 -11.86
C ALA A 24 4.08 -13.15 -11.23
N LEU A 25 3.07 -13.37 -10.38
CA LEU A 25 2.36 -12.30 -9.69
C LEU A 25 3.30 -11.52 -8.74
N CYS A 26 4.12 -12.23 -7.97
CA CYS A 26 5.09 -11.62 -7.07
C CYS A 26 6.18 -10.82 -7.83
N ALA A 27 6.65 -11.32 -8.97
CA ALA A 27 7.61 -10.62 -9.81
C ALA A 27 7.01 -9.33 -10.43
N CYS A 28 5.72 -9.32 -10.82
CA CYS A 28 5.05 -8.11 -11.25
C CYS A 28 5.04 -7.03 -10.18
N VAL A 29 4.74 -7.41 -8.93
CA VAL A 29 4.76 -6.51 -7.76
C VAL A 29 6.17 -5.98 -7.49
N LEU A 30 7.17 -6.86 -7.53
CA LEU A 30 8.57 -6.52 -7.32
C LEU A 30 9.03 -5.45 -8.31
N VAL A 31 8.71 -5.62 -9.59
CA VAL A 31 9.12 -4.68 -10.65
C VAL A 31 8.39 -3.34 -10.51
N ALA A 32 7.09 -3.35 -10.25
CA ALA A 32 6.32 -2.12 -10.07
C ALA A 32 6.84 -1.31 -8.87
N GLN A 33 7.12 -1.96 -7.73
CA GLN A 33 7.68 -1.29 -6.56
C GLN A 33 9.16 -0.92 -6.72
N GLY A 34 9.92 -1.75 -7.44
CA GLY A 34 11.33 -1.47 -7.74
C GLY A 34 11.50 -0.19 -8.54
N MET A 35 10.63 0.07 -9.50
CA MET A 35 10.69 1.28 -10.34
C MET A 35 10.46 2.57 -9.55
N VAL A 36 9.67 2.53 -8.47
CA VAL A 36 9.50 3.67 -7.54
C VAL A 36 10.83 4.02 -6.88
N ALA A 37 11.51 3.01 -6.34
CA ALA A 37 12.75 3.21 -5.59
C ALA A 37 13.95 3.54 -6.48
N ALA A 38 14.06 2.88 -7.64
CA ALA A 38 15.20 2.99 -8.52
C ALA A 38 15.42 4.42 -9.07
N VAL A 39 14.35 5.10 -9.46
CA VAL A 39 14.43 6.43 -10.06
C VAL A 39 14.95 7.49 -9.08
N ASN A 40 14.68 7.35 -7.79
CA ASN A 40 15.21 8.28 -6.79
C ASN A 40 16.75 8.33 -6.78
N LEU A 41 17.43 7.22 -7.04
CA LEU A 41 18.89 7.17 -7.09
C LEU A 41 19.48 7.71 -8.40
N LEU A 42 18.65 7.89 -9.44
CA LEU A 42 19.05 8.49 -10.71
C LEU A 42 18.94 10.03 -10.71
N ILE A 43 18.40 10.66 -9.66
CA ILE A 43 18.21 12.11 -9.61
C ILE A 43 19.48 12.90 -9.97
N PRO A 44 20.69 12.59 -9.43
CA PRO A 44 21.90 13.30 -9.80
C PRO A 44 22.27 13.14 -11.28
N GLN A 45 22.11 11.94 -11.85
CA GLN A 45 22.34 11.70 -13.26
C GLN A 45 21.34 12.42 -14.18
N LEU A 46 20.07 12.47 -13.76
CA LEU A 46 19.02 13.20 -14.49
C LEU A 46 19.29 14.70 -14.48
N ALA A 47 19.72 15.25 -13.35
CA ALA A 47 20.07 16.67 -13.23
C ALA A 47 21.27 17.04 -14.13
N ALA A 48 22.24 16.13 -14.30
CA ALA A 48 23.42 16.30 -15.16
C ALA A 48 23.20 15.79 -16.61
N SER A 49 21.98 15.37 -16.97
CA SER A 49 21.70 14.75 -18.26
C SER A 49 21.52 15.78 -19.37
N ASP A 50 21.54 15.27 -20.58
CA ASP A 50 21.23 16.00 -21.84
C ASP A 50 19.81 16.60 -21.88
N LEU A 51 18.93 16.21 -20.97
CA LEU A 51 17.59 16.79 -20.85
C LEU A 51 17.57 18.17 -20.21
N HIS A 52 18.61 18.53 -19.45
CA HIS A 52 18.72 19.81 -18.69
C HIS A 52 17.43 20.17 -17.93
N PRO A 53 16.85 19.26 -17.12
CA PRO A 53 15.62 19.52 -16.40
C PRO A 53 15.80 20.65 -15.39
N ASP A 54 14.82 21.52 -15.26
CA ASP A 54 14.76 22.44 -14.13
C ASP A 54 14.47 21.66 -12.82
N PRO A 55 14.67 22.29 -11.64
CA PRO A 55 14.42 21.60 -10.36
C PRO A 55 12.99 21.08 -10.19
N GLY A 56 11.99 21.78 -10.77
CA GLY A 56 10.60 21.35 -10.76
C GLY A 56 10.36 20.13 -11.65
N GLU A 57 10.90 20.16 -12.87
CA GLU A 57 10.82 19.04 -13.83
C GLU A 57 11.53 17.80 -13.29
N LEU A 58 12.65 17.99 -12.58
CA LEU A 58 13.37 16.89 -11.94
C LEU A 58 12.51 16.21 -10.88
N LEU A 59 11.83 16.99 -10.05
CA LEU A 59 10.89 16.49 -9.03
C LEU A 59 9.72 15.75 -9.69
N TRP A 60 9.13 16.35 -10.74
CA TRP A 60 8.05 15.72 -11.50
C TRP A 60 8.46 14.42 -12.21
N SER A 61 9.71 14.30 -12.62
CA SER A 61 10.25 13.05 -13.20
C SER A 61 10.19 11.88 -12.21
N VAL A 62 10.22 12.15 -10.90
CA VAL A 62 10.04 11.13 -9.86
C VAL A 62 8.56 10.97 -9.51
N ASP A 63 7.87 12.07 -9.26
CA ASP A 63 6.55 12.09 -8.61
C ASP A 63 5.39 11.76 -9.55
N ALA A 64 5.51 12.03 -10.86
CA ALA A 64 4.46 11.74 -11.84
C ALA A 64 4.00 10.26 -11.80
N TYR A 65 4.92 9.34 -11.58
CA TYR A 65 4.59 7.93 -11.38
C TYR A 65 3.71 7.73 -10.15
N VAL A 66 4.13 8.25 -9.00
CA VAL A 66 3.45 8.03 -7.71
C VAL A 66 2.07 8.68 -7.71
N ILE A 67 1.96 9.90 -8.25
CA ILE A 67 0.70 10.64 -8.34
C ILE A 67 -0.33 9.88 -9.18
N VAL A 68 0.04 9.49 -10.41
CA VAL A 68 -0.86 8.77 -11.32
C VAL A 68 -1.19 7.37 -10.76
N PHE A 69 -0.18 6.68 -10.21
CA PHE A 69 -0.36 5.40 -9.54
C PHE A 69 -1.38 5.47 -8.42
N ALA A 70 -1.23 6.41 -7.47
CA ALA A 70 -2.14 6.58 -6.35
C ALA A 70 -3.57 6.93 -6.80
N ALA A 71 -3.70 7.86 -7.75
CA ALA A 71 -5.00 8.33 -8.24
C ALA A 71 -5.82 7.24 -8.93
N LEU A 72 -5.15 6.37 -9.70
CA LEU A 72 -5.83 5.34 -10.49
C LEU A 72 -6.03 4.00 -9.77
N LEU A 73 -5.47 3.80 -8.58
CA LEU A 73 -5.50 2.51 -7.88
C LEU A 73 -6.91 1.95 -7.64
N ILE A 74 -7.82 2.77 -7.15
CA ILE A 74 -9.20 2.34 -6.85
C ILE A 74 -10.00 2.12 -8.16
N PRO A 75 -9.99 3.05 -9.13
CA PRO A 75 -10.59 2.82 -10.44
C PRO A 75 -10.03 1.57 -11.15
N ALA A 76 -8.71 1.37 -11.12
CA ALA A 76 -8.06 0.21 -11.74
C ALA A 76 -8.47 -1.12 -11.09
N GLY A 77 -8.65 -1.14 -9.76
CA GLY A 77 -9.18 -2.29 -9.04
C GLY A 77 -10.59 -2.67 -9.52
N ALA A 78 -11.48 -1.69 -9.65
CA ALA A 78 -12.85 -1.89 -10.14
C ALA A 78 -12.88 -2.33 -11.62
N LEU A 79 -12.01 -1.77 -12.47
CA LEU A 79 -11.85 -2.23 -13.85
C LEU A 79 -11.45 -3.71 -13.91
N GLY A 80 -10.50 -4.12 -13.08
CA GLY A 80 -10.06 -5.51 -12.99
C GLY A 80 -11.16 -6.47 -12.56
N ASP A 81 -12.01 -6.06 -11.63
CA ASP A 81 -13.14 -6.87 -11.17
C ASP A 81 -14.22 -7.02 -12.28
N ARG A 82 -14.45 -5.99 -13.10
CA ARG A 82 -15.43 -6.03 -14.19
C ARG A 82 -14.94 -6.76 -15.43
N TYR A 83 -13.78 -6.41 -15.95
CA TYR A 83 -13.28 -6.89 -17.25
C TYR A 83 -12.39 -8.13 -17.15
N GLY A 84 -12.10 -8.56 -15.92
CA GLY A 84 -11.26 -9.72 -15.63
C GLY A 84 -9.85 -9.30 -15.20
N ARG A 85 -9.44 -9.81 -14.06
CA ARG A 85 -8.20 -9.45 -13.35
C ARG A 85 -6.94 -9.77 -14.15
N LYS A 86 -6.92 -10.90 -14.87
CA LYS A 86 -5.81 -11.27 -15.75
C LYS A 86 -5.68 -10.28 -16.93
N GLY A 87 -6.79 -9.86 -17.55
CA GLY A 87 -6.79 -8.86 -18.62
C GLY A 87 -6.27 -7.51 -18.14
N ALA A 88 -6.73 -7.03 -16.99
CA ALA A 88 -6.25 -5.81 -16.36
C ALA A 88 -4.74 -5.86 -16.05
N LEU A 89 -4.25 -7.00 -15.54
CA LEU A 89 -2.82 -7.20 -15.28
C LEU A 89 -1.99 -7.15 -16.56
N LEU A 90 -2.43 -7.81 -17.63
CA LEU A 90 -1.71 -7.79 -18.91
C LEU A 90 -1.72 -6.39 -19.56
N CYS A 91 -2.85 -5.67 -19.48
CA CYS A 91 -2.94 -4.27 -19.90
C CYS A 91 -1.98 -3.39 -19.08
N GLY A 92 -1.96 -3.58 -17.75
CA GLY A 92 -1.03 -2.86 -16.87
C GLY A 92 0.44 -3.09 -17.23
N LEU A 93 0.84 -4.32 -17.52
CA LEU A 93 2.20 -4.65 -17.96
C LEU A 93 2.51 -4.04 -19.34
N GLY A 94 1.54 -4.00 -20.26
CA GLY A 94 1.67 -3.33 -21.55
C GLY A 94 1.90 -1.82 -21.40
N LEU A 95 1.10 -1.14 -20.56
CA LEU A 95 1.28 0.28 -20.24
C LEU A 95 2.62 0.52 -19.54
N PHE A 96 3.03 -0.37 -18.64
CA PHE A 96 4.31 -0.26 -17.94
C PHE A 96 5.50 -0.35 -18.91
N ALA A 97 5.45 -1.28 -19.88
CA ALA A 97 6.44 -1.38 -20.95
C ALA A 97 6.43 -0.14 -21.85
N ALA A 98 5.26 0.33 -22.26
CA ALA A 98 5.12 1.52 -23.10
C ALA A 98 5.67 2.78 -22.40
N GLY A 99 5.34 2.98 -21.11
CA GLY A 99 5.87 4.07 -20.31
C GLY A 99 7.39 3.99 -20.14
N GLY A 100 7.94 2.77 -19.96
CA GLY A 100 9.38 2.52 -19.96
C GLY A 100 10.03 2.93 -21.30
N ALA A 101 9.46 2.51 -22.43
CA ALA A 101 9.96 2.88 -23.77
C ALA A 101 9.91 4.41 -24.00
N VAL A 102 8.80 5.07 -23.63
CA VAL A 102 8.66 6.53 -23.73
C VAL A 102 9.73 7.23 -22.88
N GLY A 103 9.92 6.77 -21.62
CA GLY A 103 10.96 7.32 -20.74
C GLY A 103 12.39 7.12 -21.29
N ALA A 104 12.69 5.94 -21.83
CA ALA A 104 14.00 5.62 -22.40
C ALA A 104 14.34 6.47 -23.66
N LEU A 105 13.30 6.79 -24.45
CA LEU A 105 13.41 7.57 -25.69
C LEU A 105 13.24 9.08 -25.44
N ALA A 106 13.08 9.53 -24.21
CA ALA A 106 12.83 10.93 -23.89
C ALA A 106 13.97 11.84 -24.36
N GLN A 107 13.64 12.89 -25.11
CA GLN A 107 14.53 13.96 -25.55
C GLN A 107 14.22 15.30 -24.87
N ALA A 108 13.16 15.33 -24.03
CA ALA A 108 12.77 16.48 -23.24
C ALA A 108 12.23 16.01 -21.88
N PRO A 109 12.35 16.80 -20.80
CA PRO A 109 11.85 16.44 -19.47
C PRO A 109 10.35 16.09 -19.47
N ALA A 110 9.54 16.85 -20.22
CA ALA A 110 8.10 16.60 -20.33
C ALA A 110 7.77 15.21 -20.88
N VAL A 111 8.57 14.67 -21.80
CA VAL A 111 8.38 13.32 -22.35
C VAL A 111 8.72 12.26 -21.29
N LEU A 112 9.79 12.48 -20.54
CA LEU A 112 10.16 11.61 -19.41
C LEU A 112 9.03 11.59 -18.35
N ILE A 113 8.54 12.76 -17.97
CA ILE A 113 7.43 12.91 -17.01
C ILE A 113 6.17 12.17 -17.51
N ALA A 114 5.82 12.34 -18.81
CA ALA A 114 4.70 11.61 -19.42
C ALA A 114 4.92 10.09 -19.38
N GLY A 115 6.11 9.60 -19.75
CA GLY A 115 6.48 8.19 -19.62
C GLY A 115 6.35 7.64 -18.21
N ARG A 116 6.75 8.42 -17.21
CA ARG A 116 6.57 8.11 -15.80
C ARG A 116 5.09 8.01 -15.41
N GLY A 117 4.25 8.94 -15.88
CA GLY A 117 2.81 8.88 -15.67
C GLY A 117 2.18 7.62 -16.29
N VAL A 118 2.59 7.24 -17.50
CA VAL A 118 2.12 6.00 -18.15
C VAL A 118 2.58 4.76 -17.38
N CYS A 119 3.81 4.71 -16.89
CA CYS A 119 4.27 3.65 -15.98
C CYS A 119 3.42 3.60 -14.70
N GLY A 120 3.10 4.75 -14.12
CA GLY A 120 2.23 4.85 -12.94
C GLY A 120 0.82 4.29 -13.20
N ALA A 121 0.22 4.59 -14.34
CA ALA A 121 -1.06 4.02 -14.76
C ALA A 121 -0.97 2.49 -14.94
N GLY A 122 0.12 1.99 -15.52
CA GLY A 122 0.41 0.56 -15.62
C GLY A 122 0.49 -0.11 -14.24
N ALA A 123 1.24 0.48 -13.32
CA ALA A 123 1.38 -0.01 -11.95
C ALA A 123 0.04 -0.01 -11.19
N ALA A 124 -0.81 1.00 -11.42
CA ALA A 124 -2.15 1.08 -10.83
C ALA A 124 -3.04 -0.10 -11.22
N LEU A 125 -2.87 -0.66 -12.41
CA LEU A 125 -3.54 -1.89 -12.84
C LEU A 125 -2.86 -3.15 -12.29
N ILE A 126 -1.52 -3.18 -12.23
CA ILE A 126 -0.73 -4.34 -11.78
C ILE A 126 -1.00 -4.66 -10.30
N MET A 127 -0.93 -3.65 -9.42
CA MET A 127 -0.96 -3.89 -7.98
C MET A 127 -2.29 -4.49 -7.48
N PRO A 128 -3.47 -3.89 -7.74
CA PRO A 128 -4.73 -4.48 -7.30
C PRO A 128 -5.06 -5.78 -8.04
N ALA A 129 -4.70 -5.91 -9.33
CA ALA A 129 -4.95 -7.12 -10.09
C ALA A 129 -4.16 -8.32 -9.53
N THR A 130 -2.88 -8.15 -9.22
CA THR A 130 -2.03 -9.22 -8.63
C THR A 130 -2.57 -9.68 -7.28
N MET A 131 -2.91 -8.75 -6.38
CA MET A 131 -3.47 -9.07 -5.07
C MET A 131 -4.82 -9.78 -5.21
N SER A 132 -5.70 -9.27 -6.07
CA SER A 132 -7.04 -9.81 -6.29
C SER A 132 -7.00 -11.23 -6.88
N VAL A 133 -6.14 -11.48 -7.87
CA VAL A 133 -5.91 -12.83 -8.44
C VAL A 133 -5.40 -13.78 -7.35
N LEU A 134 -4.43 -13.34 -6.56
CA LEU A 134 -3.83 -14.13 -5.50
C LEU A 134 -4.85 -14.53 -4.44
N VAL A 135 -5.68 -13.60 -3.98
CA VAL A 135 -6.74 -13.87 -2.99
C VAL A 135 -7.81 -14.80 -3.57
N HIS A 136 -8.17 -14.62 -4.84
CA HIS A 136 -9.21 -15.42 -5.50
C HIS A 136 -8.79 -16.87 -5.75
N LEU A 137 -7.54 -17.10 -6.17
CA LEU A 137 -7.00 -18.42 -6.45
C LEU A 137 -6.47 -19.15 -5.20
N SER A 138 -6.38 -18.47 -4.06
CA SER A 138 -5.90 -19.06 -2.80
C SER A 138 -7.06 -19.60 -1.96
N PRO A 139 -6.99 -20.85 -1.49
CA PRO A 139 -7.90 -21.37 -0.47
C PRO A 139 -7.87 -20.50 0.79
N PRO A 140 -8.97 -20.39 1.56
CA PRO A 140 -9.05 -19.55 2.75
C PRO A 140 -7.88 -19.73 3.72
N GLU A 141 -7.45 -20.98 3.93
CA GLU A 141 -6.38 -21.36 4.86
C GLU A 141 -4.99 -20.89 4.40
N ARG A 142 -4.82 -20.64 3.10
CA ARG A 142 -3.54 -20.21 2.50
C ARG A 142 -3.49 -18.73 2.15
N ARG A 143 -4.62 -18.01 2.23
CA ARG A 143 -4.71 -16.57 1.85
C ARG A 143 -3.73 -15.71 2.64
N ALA A 144 -3.64 -15.91 3.97
CA ALA A 144 -2.72 -15.14 4.81
C ALA A 144 -1.27 -15.33 4.38
N ARG A 145 -0.87 -16.57 4.07
CA ARG A 145 0.49 -16.87 3.57
C ARG A 145 0.74 -16.26 2.19
N ALA A 146 -0.22 -16.33 1.29
CA ALA A 146 -0.12 -15.77 -0.04
C ALA A 146 0.00 -14.23 0.01
N LEU A 147 -0.79 -13.55 0.85
CA LEU A 147 -0.70 -12.11 1.10
C LEU A 147 0.62 -11.72 1.74
N ALA A 148 1.14 -12.51 2.68
CA ALA A 148 2.46 -12.28 3.26
C ALA A 148 3.56 -12.37 2.20
N THR A 149 3.48 -13.33 1.26
CA THR A 149 4.42 -13.45 0.13
C THR A 149 4.32 -12.25 -0.81
N TRP A 150 3.12 -11.77 -1.09
CA TRP A 150 2.88 -10.57 -1.90
C TRP A 150 3.48 -9.32 -1.24
N THR A 151 3.25 -9.13 0.07
CA THR A 151 3.82 -8.01 0.84
C THR A 151 5.35 -8.07 0.86
N LEU A 152 5.91 -9.27 1.03
CA LEU A 152 7.36 -9.51 0.94
C LEU A 152 7.89 -9.09 -0.42
N SER A 153 7.21 -9.48 -1.51
CA SER A 153 7.63 -9.14 -2.87
C SER A 153 7.61 -7.63 -3.12
N ALA A 154 6.67 -6.90 -2.52
CA ALA A 154 6.65 -5.44 -2.57
C ALA A 154 7.88 -4.83 -1.84
N GLY A 155 8.23 -5.36 -0.67
CA GLY A 155 9.42 -4.93 0.06
C GLY A 155 10.72 -5.27 -0.66
N LEU A 156 10.83 -6.50 -1.20
CA LEU A 156 11.97 -6.90 -2.02
C LEU A 156 12.07 -6.08 -3.31
N GLY A 157 10.94 -5.62 -3.86
CA GLY A 157 10.90 -4.69 -4.98
C GLY A 157 11.59 -3.38 -4.65
N GLY A 158 11.30 -2.79 -3.50
CA GLY A 158 11.97 -1.59 -3.02
C GLY A 158 13.50 -1.78 -2.89
N LEU A 159 13.92 -2.92 -2.31
CA LEU A 159 15.35 -3.26 -2.23
C LEU A 159 15.99 -3.42 -3.61
N ALA A 160 15.37 -4.23 -4.47
CA ALA A 160 15.87 -4.47 -5.82
C ALA A 160 15.94 -3.19 -6.64
N GLY A 161 14.96 -2.28 -6.46
CA GLY A 161 14.96 -0.96 -7.06
C GLY A 161 16.11 -0.08 -6.55
N ASN A 162 16.33 -0.02 -5.24
CA ASN A 162 17.45 0.74 -4.68
C ASN A 162 18.79 0.18 -5.15
N VAL A 163 19.01 -1.14 -5.07
CA VAL A 163 20.26 -1.76 -5.54
C VAL A 163 20.41 -1.59 -7.04
N GLY A 164 19.38 -1.92 -7.84
CA GLY A 164 19.42 -1.81 -9.29
C GLY A 164 19.54 -0.36 -9.78
N GLY A 165 18.82 0.57 -9.14
CA GLY A 165 18.94 2.01 -9.41
C GLY A 165 20.33 2.55 -9.05
N GLY A 166 20.89 2.14 -7.90
CA GLY A 166 22.24 2.50 -7.48
C GLY A 166 23.32 1.99 -8.44
N LEU A 167 23.22 0.73 -8.86
CA LEU A 167 24.12 0.15 -9.86
C LEU A 167 23.97 0.84 -11.24
N ALA A 168 22.73 1.12 -11.65
CA ALA A 168 22.49 1.86 -12.88
C ALA A 168 23.05 3.28 -12.81
N ALA A 169 22.91 3.95 -11.66
CA ALA A 169 23.48 5.28 -11.44
C ALA A 169 25.01 5.29 -11.41
N GLU A 170 25.65 4.20 -11.00
CA GLU A 170 27.11 4.14 -10.88
C GLU A 170 27.79 3.66 -12.17
N PHE A 171 27.20 2.67 -12.87
CA PHE A 171 27.86 1.96 -13.98
C PHE A 171 27.21 2.15 -15.34
N LEU A 172 25.97 2.68 -15.39
CA LEU A 172 25.19 2.80 -16.63
C LEU A 172 24.65 4.23 -16.79
N THR A 173 23.77 4.41 -17.74
CA THR A 173 23.03 5.66 -17.93
C THR A 173 21.62 5.56 -17.33
N TRP A 174 21.03 6.69 -16.98
CA TRP A 174 19.64 6.73 -16.50
C TRP A 174 18.64 6.09 -17.48
N ARG A 175 18.91 6.19 -18.80
CA ARG A 175 18.08 5.54 -19.84
C ARG A 175 18.10 4.02 -19.75
N ALA A 176 19.19 3.42 -19.27
CA ALA A 176 19.31 1.96 -19.17
C ALA A 176 18.28 1.35 -18.21
N LEU A 177 17.92 2.05 -17.11
CA LEU A 177 16.86 1.61 -16.22
C LEU A 177 15.52 1.51 -16.95
N PHE A 178 15.16 2.52 -17.73
CA PHE A 178 13.90 2.55 -18.50
C PHE A 178 13.89 1.52 -19.63
N TRP A 179 15.02 1.33 -20.31
CA TRP A 179 15.16 0.27 -21.32
C TRP A 179 15.03 -1.13 -20.72
N ALA A 180 15.57 -1.38 -19.52
CA ALA A 180 15.45 -2.67 -18.83
C ALA A 180 14.00 -3.04 -18.48
N VAL A 181 13.16 -2.04 -18.21
CA VAL A 181 11.74 -2.24 -17.89
C VAL A 181 10.98 -2.87 -19.07
N VAL A 182 11.29 -2.52 -20.31
CA VAL A 182 10.56 -2.98 -21.50
C VAL A 182 10.61 -4.50 -21.67
N PRO A 183 11.79 -5.14 -21.81
CA PRO A 183 11.84 -6.60 -21.93
C PRO A 183 11.37 -7.31 -20.65
N LEU A 184 11.61 -6.73 -19.49
CA LEU A 184 11.17 -7.30 -18.22
C LEU A 184 9.64 -7.36 -18.13
N ALA A 185 8.94 -6.26 -18.46
CA ALA A 185 7.48 -6.24 -18.49
C ALA A 185 6.91 -7.18 -19.57
N ALA A 186 7.56 -7.29 -20.72
CA ALA A 186 7.16 -8.24 -21.78
C ALA A 186 7.31 -9.71 -21.31
N LEU A 187 8.42 -10.04 -20.67
CA LEU A 187 8.63 -11.38 -20.08
C LEU A 187 7.61 -11.71 -18.98
N LEU A 188 7.31 -10.73 -18.12
CA LEU A 188 6.29 -10.90 -17.09
C LEU A 188 4.89 -11.04 -17.71
N ALA A 189 4.56 -10.29 -18.76
CA ALA A 189 3.29 -10.45 -19.48
C ALA A 189 3.16 -11.86 -20.08
N LEU A 190 4.23 -12.40 -20.66
CA LEU A 190 4.28 -13.77 -21.17
C LEU A 190 4.11 -14.80 -20.05
N ALA A 191 4.81 -14.62 -18.91
CA ALA A 191 4.70 -15.50 -17.76
C ALA A 191 3.26 -15.49 -17.18
N VAL A 192 2.65 -14.33 -17.03
CA VAL A 192 1.26 -14.16 -16.59
C VAL A 192 0.28 -14.79 -17.60
N ALA A 193 0.49 -14.57 -18.89
CA ALA A 193 -0.35 -15.13 -19.95
C ALA A 193 -0.38 -16.66 -19.90
N ARG A 194 0.76 -17.30 -19.60
CA ARG A 194 0.87 -18.77 -19.53
C ARG A 194 0.49 -19.37 -18.19
N ALA A 195 0.92 -18.75 -17.08
CA ALA A 195 0.83 -19.36 -15.75
C ALA A 195 -0.45 -18.99 -15.00
N VAL A 196 -1.01 -17.79 -15.23
CA VAL A 196 -2.19 -17.32 -14.49
C VAL A 196 -3.47 -17.75 -15.20
N PRO A 197 -4.37 -18.50 -14.55
CA PRO A 197 -5.65 -18.87 -15.14
C PRO A 197 -6.53 -17.64 -15.40
N ARG A 198 -7.45 -17.74 -16.34
CA ARG A 198 -8.46 -16.71 -16.53
C ARG A 198 -9.36 -16.67 -15.31
N THR A 199 -9.45 -15.51 -14.67
CA THR A 199 -10.42 -15.28 -13.61
C THR A 199 -11.74 -14.86 -14.24
N PRO A 200 -12.87 -15.39 -13.78
CA PRO A 200 -14.17 -14.98 -14.28
C PRO A 200 -14.34 -13.47 -14.16
N SER A 201 -14.74 -12.82 -15.24
CA SER A 201 -15.22 -11.45 -15.19
C SER A 201 -16.58 -11.45 -14.47
N GLN A 202 -16.88 -10.38 -13.77
CA GLN A 202 -18.19 -10.20 -13.16
C GLN A 202 -18.98 -9.15 -13.97
N PRO A 203 -19.74 -9.59 -14.99
CA PRO A 203 -20.51 -8.66 -15.83
C PRO A 203 -21.52 -7.82 -15.05
N ALA A 204 -21.93 -8.32 -13.88
CA ALA A 204 -22.82 -7.60 -12.96
C ALA A 204 -22.12 -6.43 -12.22
N ALA A 205 -20.78 -6.37 -12.22
CA ALA A 205 -20.06 -5.22 -11.73
C ALA A 205 -20.20 -4.06 -12.73
N THR A 206 -21.04 -3.09 -12.42
CA THR A 206 -21.15 -1.86 -13.21
C THR A 206 -19.94 -0.99 -12.93
N VAL A 207 -19.27 -0.50 -13.97
CA VAL A 207 -18.27 0.58 -13.82
C VAL A 207 -19.07 1.88 -13.65
N ASP A 208 -18.74 2.61 -12.63
CA ASP A 208 -19.19 3.98 -12.43
C ASP A 208 -18.09 4.93 -12.95
N PRO A 209 -18.14 5.34 -14.23
CA PRO A 209 -17.04 6.13 -14.81
C PRO A 209 -16.97 7.53 -14.21
N LEU A 210 -18.12 8.11 -13.82
CA LEU A 210 -18.15 9.41 -13.18
C LEU A 210 -17.58 9.34 -11.77
N GLY A 211 -17.97 8.34 -10.97
CA GLY A 211 -17.38 8.09 -9.66
C GLY A 211 -15.88 7.81 -9.74
N ALA A 212 -15.44 7.05 -10.74
CA ALA A 212 -14.03 6.77 -10.99
C ALA A 212 -13.24 8.04 -11.31
N ALA A 213 -13.75 8.90 -12.19
CA ALA A 213 -13.12 10.16 -12.56
C ALA A 213 -13.06 11.14 -11.37
N LEU A 214 -14.15 11.29 -10.62
CA LEU A 214 -14.21 12.14 -9.45
C LEU A 214 -13.25 11.70 -8.35
N LEU A 215 -13.19 10.39 -8.06
CA LEU A 215 -12.30 9.85 -7.05
C LEU A 215 -10.84 9.93 -7.48
N ALA A 216 -10.52 9.60 -8.73
CA ALA A 216 -9.18 9.73 -9.28
C ALA A 216 -8.72 11.19 -9.27
N GLY A 217 -9.56 12.11 -9.71
CA GLY A 217 -9.27 13.54 -9.66
C GLY A 217 -9.07 14.07 -8.24
N ALA A 218 -9.88 13.61 -7.27
CA ALA A 218 -9.72 13.96 -5.86
C ALA A 218 -8.38 13.49 -5.30
N LEU A 219 -8.03 12.23 -5.54
CA LEU A 219 -6.75 11.64 -5.09
C LEU A 219 -5.57 12.34 -5.78
N LEU A 220 -5.67 12.60 -7.08
CA LEU A 220 -4.67 13.32 -7.85
C LEU A 220 -4.42 14.71 -7.21
N ALA A 221 -5.47 15.48 -6.97
CA ALA A 221 -5.37 16.83 -6.41
C ALA A 221 -4.80 16.80 -4.98
N VAL A 222 -5.24 15.87 -4.13
CA VAL A 222 -4.73 15.75 -2.75
C VAL A 222 -3.27 15.34 -2.74
N VAL A 223 -2.87 14.32 -3.51
CA VAL A 223 -1.48 13.85 -3.56
C VAL A 223 -0.57 14.91 -4.16
N TYR A 224 -1.03 15.60 -5.23
CA TYR A 224 -0.34 16.76 -5.79
C TYR A 224 -0.08 17.84 -4.73
N ALA A 225 -1.12 18.24 -3.98
CA ALA A 225 -0.99 19.26 -2.94
C ALA A 225 -0.01 18.85 -1.82
N ILE A 226 0.01 17.54 -1.47
CA ILE A 226 0.93 17.00 -0.47
C ILE A 226 2.38 17.07 -0.97
N ILE A 227 2.64 16.74 -2.23
CA ILE A 227 3.99 16.71 -2.82
C ILE A 227 4.52 18.13 -3.02
N GLU A 228 3.67 19.07 -3.49
CA GLU A 228 4.05 20.46 -3.74
C GLU A 228 4.17 21.31 -2.44
N GLY A 229 3.55 20.84 -1.35
CA GLY A 229 3.53 21.57 -0.08
C GLY A 229 4.91 21.97 0.47
N PRO A 230 5.89 21.06 0.56
CA PRO A 230 7.24 21.36 1.05
C PRO A 230 8.00 22.37 0.18
N ALA A 231 7.86 22.30 -1.15
CA ALA A 231 8.58 23.13 -2.09
C ALA A 231 7.99 24.54 -2.24
N HIS A 232 6.65 24.67 -2.27
CA HIS A 232 5.97 25.93 -2.52
C HIS A 232 5.36 26.57 -1.28
N GLY A 233 5.42 25.90 -0.13
CA GLY A 233 4.77 26.32 1.11
C GLY A 233 3.30 25.90 1.21
N TRP A 234 2.93 25.38 2.37
CA TRP A 234 1.59 24.83 2.65
C TRP A 234 0.46 25.86 2.52
N ALA A 235 0.76 27.14 2.71
CA ALA A 235 -0.19 28.24 2.59
C ALA A 235 -0.21 28.91 1.19
N SER A 236 0.54 28.39 0.22
CA SER A 236 0.54 28.93 -1.13
C SER A 236 -0.81 28.73 -1.84
N ALA A 237 -1.18 29.68 -2.70
CA ALA A 237 -2.43 29.58 -3.46
C ALA A 237 -2.50 28.27 -4.28
N ARG A 238 -1.38 27.81 -4.85
CA ARG A 238 -1.27 26.56 -5.59
C ARG A 238 -1.65 25.35 -4.73
N VAL A 239 -1.09 25.24 -3.54
CA VAL A 239 -1.33 24.09 -2.62
C VAL A 239 -2.75 24.15 -2.06
N LEU A 240 -3.21 25.34 -1.63
CA LEU A 240 -4.56 25.51 -1.10
C LEU A 240 -5.64 25.27 -2.15
N THR A 241 -5.46 25.73 -3.39
CA THR A 241 -6.40 25.45 -4.48
C THR A 241 -6.43 23.96 -4.83
N ALA A 242 -5.30 23.27 -4.80
CA ALA A 242 -5.25 21.83 -5.02
C ALA A 242 -5.96 21.05 -3.90
N PHE A 243 -5.76 21.38 -2.62
CA PHE A 243 -6.53 20.81 -1.52
C PHE A 243 -8.03 21.14 -1.62
N GLY A 244 -8.37 22.38 -1.98
CA GLY A 244 -9.76 22.81 -2.22
C GLY A 244 -10.42 22.01 -3.35
N ALA A 245 -9.73 21.85 -4.46
CA ALA A 245 -10.19 21.03 -5.58
C ALA A 245 -10.36 19.55 -5.17
N GLY A 246 -9.39 19.01 -4.45
CA GLY A 246 -9.44 17.64 -3.92
C GLY A 246 -10.64 17.42 -2.99
N ALA A 247 -10.88 18.36 -2.06
CA ALA A 247 -12.02 18.32 -1.16
C ALA A 247 -13.36 18.45 -1.91
N ALA A 248 -13.45 19.36 -2.89
CA ALA A 248 -14.64 19.54 -3.71
C ALA A 248 -14.95 18.29 -4.54
N LEU A 249 -13.94 17.70 -5.19
CA LEU A 249 -14.09 16.47 -5.97
C LEU A 249 -14.46 15.28 -5.08
N LEU A 250 -13.89 15.15 -3.87
CA LEU A 250 -14.25 14.12 -2.91
C LEU A 250 -15.69 14.30 -2.39
N GLY A 251 -16.11 15.55 -2.16
CA GLY A 251 -17.50 15.89 -1.84
C GLY A 251 -18.46 15.53 -2.97
N ALA A 252 -18.12 15.88 -4.21
CA ALA A 252 -18.88 15.51 -5.41
C ALA A 252 -18.95 14.00 -5.59
N PHE A 253 -17.83 13.30 -5.41
CA PHE A 253 -17.78 11.84 -5.42
C PHE A 253 -18.72 11.23 -4.36
N THR A 254 -18.63 11.72 -3.12
CA THR A 254 -19.49 11.23 -2.02
C THR A 254 -20.96 11.46 -2.30
N GLY A 255 -21.31 12.67 -2.78
CA GLY A 255 -22.68 13.01 -3.16
C GLY A 255 -23.21 12.16 -4.31
N HIS A 256 -22.38 11.91 -5.34
CA HIS A 256 -22.68 11.01 -6.44
C HIS A 256 -22.85 9.57 -5.96
N ALA A 257 -21.89 9.06 -5.20
CA ALA A 257 -21.88 7.67 -4.74
C ALA A 257 -23.05 7.32 -3.81
N LEU A 258 -23.52 8.29 -3.01
CA LEU A 258 -24.70 8.10 -2.15
C LEU A 258 -26.02 8.02 -2.91
N ARG A 259 -26.07 8.56 -4.14
CA ARG A 259 -27.26 8.59 -5.02
C ARG A 259 -27.21 7.52 -6.12
N ALA A 260 -26.02 7.09 -6.53
CA ALA A 260 -25.84 6.11 -7.57
C ALA A 260 -26.39 4.74 -7.13
N ALA A 261 -27.10 4.05 -8.03
CA ALA A 261 -27.64 2.72 -7.76
C ALA A 261 -26.52 1.68 -7.53
N ARG A 262 -25.39 1.87 -8.20
CA ARG A 262 -24.21 0.97 -8.10
C ARG A 262 -22.93 1.82 -8.14
N PRO A 263 -22.55 2.46 -7.02
CA PRO A 263 -21.37 3.31 -6.98
C PRO A 263 -20.08 2.49 -7.09
N LEU A 264 -19.02 3.12 -7.59
CA LEU A 264 -17.65 2.56 -7.62
C LEU A 264 -17.21 2.11 -6.22
N LEU A 265 -17.44 2.95 -5.24
CA LEU A 265 -17.15 2.72 -3.82
C LEU A 265 -18.30 3.33 -3.01
N ASP A 266 -19.01 2.50 -2.26
CA ASP A 266 -20.03 3.01 -1.34
C ASP A 266 -19.36 3.62 -0.10
N PRO A 267 -19.46 4.93 0.15
CA PRO A 267 -18.85 5.56 1.33
C PRO A 267 -19.35 4.98 2.66
N ARG A 268 -20.50 4.30 2.64
CA ARG A 268 -21.08 3.66 3.83
C ARG A 268 -20.23 2.52 4.38
N ILE A 269 -19.33 1.92 3.58
CA ILE A 269 -18.37 0.90 4.06
C ILE A 269 -17.48 1.44 5.18
N PHE A 270 -17.16 2.74 5.16
CA PHE A 270 -16.39 3.40 6.23
C PHE A 270 -17.18 3.57 7.55
N ARG A 271 -18.44 3.11 7.62
CA ARG A 271 -19.13 2.93 8.92
C ARG A 271 -18.52 1.78 9.72
N SER A 272 -17.90 0.79 9.06
CA SER A 272 -17.11 -0.25 9.74
C SER A 272 -15.91 0.38 10.45
N ARG A 273 -15.87 0.21 11.78
CA ARG A 273 -14.75 0.68 12.60
C ARG A 273 -13.47 -0.08 12.29
N LYS A 274 -13.59 -1.38 11.96
CA LYS A 274 -12.45 -2.22 11.60
C LYS A 274 -11.84 -1.75 10.28
N LEU A 275 -12.67 -1.46 9.26
CA LEU A 275 -12.19 -0.94 7.99
C LEU A 275 -11.47 0.40 8.17
N ARG A 276 -12.07 1.33 8.93
CA ARG A 276 -11.42 2.63 9.23
C ARG A 276 -10.09 2.46 9.95
N ALA A 277 -10.07 1.62 11.01
CA ALA A 277 -8.83 1.34 11.75
C ALA A 277 -7.78 0.66 10.87
N GLY A 278 -8.17 -0.30 10.03
CA GLY A 278 -7.27 -0.96 9.09
C GLY A 278 -6.68 0.02 8.07
N THR A 279 -7.52 0.82 7.41
CA THR A 279 -7.09 1.81 6.40
C THR A 279 -6.19 2.89 7.02
N LEU A 280 -6.59 3.44 8.18
CA LEU A 280 -5.76 4.41 8.92
C LEU A 280 -4.44 3.79 9.36
N GLY A 281 -4.46 2.53 9.83
CA GLY A 281 -3.25 1.83 10.26
C GLY A 281 -2.25 1.61 9.12
N ILE A 282 -2.72 1.27 7.91
CA ILE A 282 -1.88 1.17 6.72
C ILE A 282 -1.23 2.52 6.42
N GLY A 283 -2.03 3.59 6.33
CA GLY A 283 -1.51 4.94 6.10
C GLY A 283 -0.48 5.34 7.16
N THR A 284 -0.76 5.08 8.45
CA THR A 284 0.15 5.39 9.56
C THR A 284 1.46 4.62 9.48
N GLY A 285 1.43 3.33 9.17
CA GLY A 285 2.66 2.52 9.04
C GLY A 285 3.54 2.97 7.88
N PHE A 286 2.94 3.23 6.72
CA PHE A 286 3.65 3.70 5.53
C PHE A 286 4.10 5.15 5.63
N PHE A 287 3.39 6.00 6.38
CA PHE A 287 3.83 7.34 6.76
C PHE A 287 5.20 7.32 7.44
N GLY A 288 5.39 6.48 8.46
CA GLY A 288 6.67 6.36 9.14
C GLY A 288 7.76 5.72 8.29
N LEU A 289 7.42 4.68 7.54
CA LEU A 289 8.36 3.95 6.70
C LEU A 289 8.94 4.84 5.58
N PHE A 290 8.11 5.60 4.89
CA PHE A 290 8.56 6.45 3.77
C PHE A 290 9.21 7.75 4.26
N ALA A 291 8.83 8.27 5.42
CA ALA A 291 9.59 9.32 6.08
C ALA A 291 11.03 8.88 6.36
N LEU A 292 11.23 7.64 6.83
CA LEU A 292 12.58 7.07 6.97
C LEU A 292 13.29 6.97 5.63
N PHE A 293 12.65 6.40 4.60
CA PHE A 293 13.28 6.24 3.28
C PHE A 293 13.81 7.56 2.72
N PHE A 294 13.08 8.65 2.90
CA PHE A 294 13.47 9.96 2.43
C PHE A 294 14.79 10.45 3.08
N VAL A 295 14.94 10.32 4.40
CA VAL A 295 16.15 10.79 5.09
C VAL A 295 17.26 9.77 5.08
N ASN A 296 16.96 8.48 4.97
CA ASN A 296 17.94 7.40 5.04
C ASN A 296 19.03 7.53 3.96
N ALA A 297 18.64 7.79 2.72
CA ALA A 297 19.58 7.97 1.63
C ALA A 297 20.48 9.19 1.85
N GLN A 298 19.89 10.30 2.29
CA GLN A 298 20.61 11.55 2.58
C GLN A 298 21.58 11.37 3.74
N TYR A 299 21.18 10.76 4.85
CA TYR A 299 22.04 10.48 5.99
C TYR A 299 23.22 9.59 5.60
N LEU A 300 22.99 8.50 4.88
CA LEU A 300 24.03 7.57 4.47
C LEU A 300 25.02 8.22 3.49
N GLN A 301 24.55 9.04 2.56
CA GLN A 301 25.43 9.69 1.58
C GLN A 301 26.14 10.91 2.17
N TYR A 302 25.43 11.81 2.85
CA TYR A 302 26.01 13.08 3.33
C TYR A 302 26.76 12.92 4.66
N ALA A 303 26.14 12.26 5.66
CA ALA A 303 26.76 12.14 6.99
C ALA A 303 27.73 10.96 7.10
N LYS A 304 27.51 9.87 6.33
CA LYS A 304 28.37 8.67 6.37
C LYS A 304 29.30 8.54 5.18
N GLY A 305 29.15 9.36 4.13
CA GLY A 305 29.99 9.34 2.94
C GLY A 305 29.84 8.07 2.08
N PHE A 306 28.70 7.38 2.18
CA PHE A 306 28.47 6.16 1.39
C PHE A 306 28.23 6.50 -0.07
N SER A 307 28.75 5.66 -0.98
CA SER A 307 28.38 5.74 -2.41
C SER A 307 26.90 5.40 -2.63
N PRO A 308 26.31 5.77 -3.78
CA PRO A 308 24.95 5.38 -4.12
C PRO A 308 24.72 3.86 -4.04
N ALA A 309 25.65 3.04 -4.52
CA ALA A 309 25.57 1.58 -4.43
C ALA A 309 25.65 1.10 -2.98
N GLN A 310 26.59 1.62 -2.17
CA GLN A 310 26.69 1.30 -0.74
C GLN A 310 25.41 1.67 0.01
N THR A 311 24.81 2.82 -0.32
CA THR A 311 23.51 3.27 0.24
C THR A 311 22.39 2.29 -0.12
N GLY A 312 22.37 1.82 -1.36
CA GLY A 312 21.41 0.81 -1.82
C GLY A 312 21.52 -0.52 -1.04
N PHE A 313 22.74 -0.97 -0.74
CA PHE A 313 22.98 -2.17 0.07
C PHE A 313 22.72 -1.93 1.57
N ALA A 314 22.94 -0.74 2.07
CA ALA A 314 22.75 -0.40 3.48
C ALA A 314 21.26 -0.46 3.93
N ILE A 315 20.33 -0.64 3.02
CA ILE A 315 18.90 -0.85 3.34
C ILE A 315 18.55 -2.33 3.61
N VAL A 316 19.48 -3.26 3.43
CA VAL A 316 19.26 -4.70 3.63
C VAL A 316 18.66 -5.03 5.02
N PRO A 317 19.14 -4.46 6.15
CA PRO A 317 18.55 -4.74 7.46
C PRO A 317 17.06 -4.44 7.53
N LEU A 318 16.60 -3.38 6.89
CA LEU A 318 15.18 -3.05 6.78
C LEU A 318 14.40 -4.14 6.04
N THR A 319 14.96 -4.65 4.94
CA THR A 319 14.33 -5.69 4.14
C THR A 319 14.27 -7.04 4.86
N VAL A 320 15.29 -7.37 5.65
CA VAL A 320 15.35 -8.63 6.41
C VAL A 320 14.16 -8.78 7.37
N GLY A 321 13.85 -7.75 8.14
CA GLY A 321 12.68 -7.79 9.03
C GLY A 321 11.36 -7.88 8.26
N MET A 322 11.21 -7.13 7.17
CA MET A 322 10.03 -7.21 6.31
C MET A 322 9.87 -8.59 5.64
N ALA A 323 10.96 -9.32 5.42
CA ALA A 323 10.95 -10.67 4.84
C ALA A 323 10.62 -11.76 5.87
N LEU A 324 11.21 -11.69 7.04
CA LEU A 324 11.20 -12.78 8.02
C LEU A 324 10.03 -12.69 9.03
N VAL A 325 9.61 -11.47 9.39
CA VAL A 325 8.66 -11.23 10.48
C VAL A 325 7.18 -11.47 10.10
N PRO A 326 6.70 -11.26 8.86
CA PRO A 326 5.28 -11.40 8.52
C PRO A 326 4.64 -12.73 8.92
N ARG A 327 5.39 -13.82 8.84
CA ARG A 327 4.93 -15.16 9.27
C ARG A 327 4.66 -15.25 10.77
N PHE A 328 5.43 -14.53 11.58
CA PHE A 328 5.23 -14.46 13.04
C PHE A 328 4.05 -13.54 13.35
N GLY A 329 3.91 -12.42 12.64
CA GLY A 329 2.76 -11.52 12.73
C GLY A 329 1.44 -12.22 12.41
N ALA A 330 1.39 -13.03 11.35
CA ALA A 330 0.22 -13.82 10.99
C ALA A 330 -0.17 -14.83 12.10
N ARG A 331 0.82 -15.57 12.64
CA ARG A 331 0.58 -16.50 13.77
C ARG A 331 0.12 -15.79 15.03
N LEU A 332 0.69 -14.62 15.32
CA LEU A 332 0.29 -13.80 16.46
C LEU A 332 -1.15 -13.33 16.29
N GLN A 333 -1.53 -12.89 15.08
CA GLN A 333 -2.89 -12.47 14.76
C GLN A 333 -3.91 -13.61 14.94
N GLU A 334 -3.58 -14.84 14.53
CA GLU A 334 -4.44 -16.01 14.72
C GLU A 334 -4.73 -16.29 16.21
N ARG A 335 -3.75 -16.03 17.09
CA ARG A 335 -3.87 -16.29 18.54
C ARG A 335 -4.50 -15.15 19.33
N THR A 336 -4.22 -13.92 18.96
CA THR A 336 -4.54 -12.72 19.76
C THR A 336 -5.45 -11.72 19.06
N GLY A 337 -5.88 -12.02 17.83
CA GLY A 337 -6.58 -11.06 16.99
C GLY A 337 -5.65 -9.98 16.39
N PRO A 338 -6.17 -9.09 15.55
CA PRO A 338 -5.38 -8.11 14.80
C PRO A 338 -4.80 -6.99 15.68
N ARG A 339 -5.40 -6.71 16.82
CA ARG A 339 -5.05 -5.56 17.68
C ARG A 339 -3.61 -5.59 18.19
N LEU A 340 -3.14 -6.76 18.66
CA LEU A 340 -1.81 -6.88 19.25
C LEU A 340 -0.70 -6.74 18.20
N PRO A 341 -0.69 -7.51 17.07
CA PRO A 341 0.36 -7.34 16.07
C PRO A 341 0.35 -5.96 15.41
N VAL A 342 -0.82 -5.33 15.23
CA VAL A 342 -0.93 -3.98 14.70
C VAL A 342 -0.36 -2.96 15.70
N GLY A 343 -0.79 -3.01 16.97
CA GLY A 343 -0.33 -2.06 17.99
C GLY A 343 1.16 -2.19 18.28
N ALA A 344 1.65 -3.42 18.46
CA ALA A 344 3.08 -3.68 18.66
C ALA A 344 3.90 -3.28 17.44
N GLY A 345 3.42 -3.59 16.23
CA GLY A 345 4.10 -3.25 15.00
C GLY A 345 4.23 -1.74 14.77
N LEU A 346 3.13 -1.00 14.88
CA LEU A 346 3.16 0.47 14.76
C LEU A 346 4.00 1.11 15.89
N GLY A 347 3.94 0.57 17.10
CA GLY A 347 4.80 1.01 18.21
C GLY A 347 6.29 0.82 17.92
N LEU A 348 6.67 -0.34 17.34
CA LEU A 348 8.06 -0.61 16.94
C LEU A 348 8.52 0.28 15.78
N ILE A 349 7.64 0.62 14.83
CA ILE A 349 7.98 1.61 13.78
C ILE A 349 8.29 2.96 14.44
N GLY A 350 7.44 3.42 15.36
CA GLY A 350 7.68 4.66 16.10
C GLY A 350 8.97 4.64 16.94
N ALA A 351 9.22 3.54 17.64
CA ALA A 351 10.45 3.34 18.40
C ALA A 351 11.70 3.33 17.48
N GLY A 352 11.63 2.65 16.34
CA GLY A 352 12.70 2.65 15.34
C GLY A 352 13.01 4.04 14.80
N LEU A 353 11.98 4.85 14.51
CA LEU A 353 12.18 6.26 14.11
C LEU A 353 12.83 7.10 15.21
N LEU A 354 12.43 6.91 16.47
CA LEU A 354 13.08 7.57 17.61
C LEU A 354 14.54 7.14 17.76
N LEU A 355 14.85 5.87 17.57
CA LEU A 355 16.23 5.38 17.59
C LEU A 355 17.05 5.98 16.44
N VAL A 356 16.52 5.97 15.20
CA VAL A 356 17.20 6.61 14.06
C VAL A 356 17.39 8.11 14.30
N SER A 357 16.49 8.79 15.02
CA SER A 357 16.65 10.21 15.38
C SER A 357 17.82 10.51 16.33
N THR A 358 18.45 9.50 16.92
CA THR A 358 19.64 9.66 17.74
C THR A 358 20.94 9.47 16.95
N ALA A 359 20.85 9.10 15.67
CA ALA A 359 22.01 8.86 14.82
C ALA A 359 22.66 10.18 14.37
N ASP A 360 23.98 10.23 14.50
CA ASP A 360 24.86 11.32 14.09
C ASP A 360 25.97 10.81 13.14
N ALA A 361 26.89 11.70 12.76
CA ALA A 361 28.02 11.33 11.90
C ALA A 361 28.94 10.28 12.54
N GLY A 362 29.05 10.23 13.88
CA GLY A 362 29.86 9.27 14.64
C GLY A 362 29.21 7.90 14.82
N THR A 363 27.89 7.78 14.63
CA THR A 363 27.15 6.53 14.88
C THR A 363 27.67 5.39 14.00
N PRO A 364 28.15 4.25 14.55
CA PRO A 364 28.62 3.13 13.75
C PRO A 364 27.47 2.52 12.92
N TYR A 365 27.78 2.14 11.66
CA TYR A 365 26.74 1.54 10.78
C TYR A 365 26.05 0.29 11.39
N PRO A 366 26.72 -0.63 12.10
CA PRO A 366 26.04 -1.77 12.73
C PRO A 366 24.96 -1.34 13.73
N LEU A 367 25.16 -0.26 14.49
CA LEU A 367 24.15 0.28 15.40
C LEU A 367 22.99 0.91 14.64
N TYR A 368 23.29 1.66 13.59
CA TYR A 368 22.28 2.21 12.69
C TYR A 368 21.45 1.09 12.01
N ALA A 369 22.10 0.03 11.55
CA ALA A 369 21.44 -1.16 10.99
C ALA A 369 20.49 -1.83 11.99
N LEU A 370 20.84 -1.86 13.27
CA LEU A 370 19.94 -2.35 14.34
C LEU A 370 18.69 -1.45 14.46
N TYR A 371 18.82 -0.14 14.35
CA TYR A 371 17.68 0.78 14.36
C TYR A 371 16.73 0.53 13.19
N LEU A 372 17.29 0.32 11.98
CA LEU A 372 16.53 -0.07 10.81
C LEU A 372 15.82 -1.41 11.00
N LEU A 373 16.47 -2.37 11.65
CA LEU A 373 15.90 -3.68 11.94
C LEU A 373 14.70 -3.57 12.89
N VAL A 374 14.76 -2.76 13.94
CA VAL A 374 13.63 -2.52 14.86
C VAL A 374 12.41 -2.00 14.10
N LEU A 375 12.60 -1.01 13.24
CA LEU A 375 11.53 -0.46 12.41
C LEU A 375 10.96 -1.51 11.46
N SER A 376 11.82 -2.31 10.82
CA SER A 376 11.40 -3.32 9.87
C SER A 376 10.62 -4.48 10.51
N VAL A 377 10.98 -4.86 11.75
CA VAL A 377 10.19 -5.80 12.56
C VAL A 377 8.79 -5.25 12.80
N GLY A 378 8.68 -3.97 13.13
CA GLY A 378 7.39 -3.30 13.29
C GLY A 378 6.53 -3.36 12.03
N THR A 379 7.11 -3.07 10.87
CA THR A 379 6.42 -3.14 9.58
C THR A 379 6.00 -4.57 9.25
N GLY A 380 6.89 -5.54 9.45
CA GLY A 380 6.61 -6.97 9.22
C GLY A 380 5.48 -7.52 10.09
N LEU A 381 5.33 -7.02 11.33
CA LEU A 381 4.23 -7.41 12.23
C LEU A 381 2.90 -6.78 11.82
N SER A 382 2.89 -5.49 11.51
CA SER A 382 1.65 -4.72 11.31
C SER A 382 1.07 -4.84 9.91
N ALA A 383 1.89 -4.75 8.85
CA ALA A 383 1.41 -4.60 7.48
C ALA A 383 0.54 -5.78 6.99
N PRO A 384 0.89 -7.06 7.20
CA PRO A 384 0.02 -8.17 6.79
C PRO A 384 -1.32 -8.18 7.53
N SER A 385 -1.31 -7.87 8.83
CA SER A 385 -2.51 -7.83 9.67
C SER A 385 -3.47 -6.72 9.25
N LEU A 386 -2.95 -5.54 8.94
CA LEU A 386 -3.71 -4.40 8.44
C LEU A 386 -4.29 -4.68 7.06
N THR A 387 -3.47 -5.21 6.14
CA THR A 387 -3.90 -5.59 4.79
C THR A 387 -5.01 -6.63 4.84
N LEU A 388 -4.85 -7.68 5.66
CA LEU A 388 -5.87 -8.71 5.82
C LEU A 388 -7.18 -8.11 6.34
N THR A 389 -7.13 -7.22 7.34
CA THR A 389 -8.31 -6.54 7.88
C THR A 389 -9.06 -5.77 6.79
N VAL A 390 -8.38 -4.97 5.97
CA VAL A 390 -9.03 -4.18 4.91
C VAL A 390 -9.66 -5.08 3.85
N VAL A 391 -8.95 -6.12 3.42
CA VAL A 391 -9.44 -7.01 2.36
C VAL A 391 -10.59 -7.90 2.83
N THR A 392 -10.61 -8.33 4.09
CA THR A 392 -11.65 -9.23 4.62
C THR A 392 -12.93 -8.51 5.08
N GLU A 393 -12.87 -7.21 5.35
CA GLU A 393 -14.06 -6.41 5.67
C GLU A 393 -14.94 -6.10 4.44
N LEU A 394 -14.43 -6.35 3.24
CA LEU A 394 -15.15 -6.18 1.98
C LEU A 394 -15.60 -7.53 1.42
N PRO A 395 -16.76 -7.59 0.74
CA PRO A 395 -17.24 -8.81 0.09
C PRO A 395 -16.22 -9.33 -0.93
N SER A 396 -16.13 -10.65 -1.09
CA SER A 396 -15.15 -11.29 -1.99
C SER A 396 -15.25 -10.82 -3.45
N HIS A 397 -16.44 -10.40 -3.89
CA HIS A 397 -16.65 -9.85 -5.23
C HIS A 397 -16.05 -8.43 -5.40
N GLN A 398 -15.71 -7.74 -4.31
CA GLN A 398 -15.07 -6.43 -4.30
C GLN A 398 -13.57 -6.51 -3.87
N ALA A 399 -12.93 -7.64 -4.07
CA ALA A 399 -11.53 -7.85 -3.66
C ALA A 399 -10.56 -6.88 -4.37
N GLY A 400 -10.82 -6.52 -5.63
CA GLY A 400 -10.05 -5.53 -6.37
C GLY A 400 -10.18 -4.13 -5.77
N LEU A 401 -11.39 -3.74 -5.38
CA LEU A 401 -11.67 -2.49 -4.67
C LEU A 401 -10.94 -2.44 -3.31
N GLY A 402 -11.01 -3.53 -2.54
CA GLY A 402 -10.29 -3.64 -1.26
C GLY A 402 -8.78 -3.52 -1.42
N SER A 403 -8.23 -4.14 -2.46
CA SER A 403 -6.82 -4.02 -2.82
C SER A 403 -6.45 -2.58 -3.23
N GLY A 404 -7.28 -1.95 -4.05
CA GLY A 404 -7.11 -0.54 -4.44
C GLY A 404 -7.12 0.40 -3.23
N LEU A 405 -8.07 0.23 -2.31
CA LEU A 405 -8.17 1.01 -1.08
C LEU A 405 -6.95 0.80 -0.18
N ASN A 406 -6.50 -0.45 -0.01
CA ASN A 406 -5.29 -0.79 0.74
C ASN A 406 -4.06 -0.07 0.18
N THR A 407 -3.89 -0.10 -1.15
CA THR A 407 -2.72 0.52 -1.78
C THR A 407 -2.84 2.05 -1.80
N ALA A 408 -4.04 2.62 -2.01
CA ALA A 408 -4.25 4.06 -1.93
C ALA A 408 -3.93 4.62 -0.53
N ALA A 409 -4.37 3.93 0.53
CA ALA A 409 -4.04 4.31 1.90
C ALA A 409 -2.52 4.28 2.15
N ARG A 410 -1.82 3.29 1.59
CA ARG A 410 -0.37 3.18 1.65
C ARG A 410 0.32 4.35 0.95
N GLU A 411 -0.07 4.68 -0.27
CA GLU A 411 0.56 5.75 -1.05
C GLU A 411 0.29 7.15 -0.46
N ILE A 412 -0.93 7.39 0.02
CA ILE A 412 -1.25 8.65 0.73
C ILE A 412 -0.41 8.75 2.01
N GLY A 413 -0.31 7.68 2.78
CA GLY A 413 0.54 7.64 3.98
C GLY A 413 2.00 7.90 3.65
N ALA A 414 2.53 7.27 2.60
CA ALA A 414 3.89 7.46 2.11
C ALA A 414 4.17 8.91 1.70
N ALA A 415 3.29 9.50 0.88
CA ALA A 415 3.40 10.91 0.45
C ALA A 415 3.38 11.88 1.65
N LEU A 416 2.46 11.69 2.60
CA LEU A 416 2.40 12.48 3.81
C LEU A 416 3.67 12.35 4.66
N GLY A 417 4.25 11.15 4.76
CA GLY A 417 5.49 10.90 5.49
C GLY A 417 6.66 11.67 4.92
N VAL A 418 6.85 11.58 3.61
CA VAL A 418 7.89 12.34 2.88
C VAL A 418 7.66 13.85 3.02
N ALA A 419 6.42 14.31 2.84
CA ALA A 419 6.09 15.73 2.91
C ALA A 419 6.33 16.33 4.30
N VAL A 420 5.94 15.63 5.37
CA VAL A 420 6.16 16.11 6.75
C VAL A 420 7.64 16.14 7.07
N VAL A 421 8.38 15.06 6.78
CA VAL A 421 9.82 15.04 7.06
C VAL A 421 10.57 16.06 6.22
N GLY A 422 10.22 16.20 4.93
CA GLY A 422 10.83 17.18 4.03
C GLY A 422 10.58 18.62 4.50
N THR A 423 9.34 18.96 4.89
CA THR A 423 9.00 20.28 5.43
C THR A 423 9.79 20.61 6.70
N VAL A 424 9.83 19.69 7.66
CA VAL A 424 10.57 19.92 8.92
C VAL A 424 12.06 20.03 8.65
N LEU A 425 12.61 19.20 7.78
CA LEU A 425 14.02 19.25 7.39
C LEU A 425 14.36 20.59 6.74
N ALA A 426 13.58 20.99 5.72
CA ALA A 426 13.77 22.26 5.01
C ALA A 426 13.62 23.50 5.92
N SER A 427 12.74 23.45 6.93
CA SER A 427 12.56 24.56 7.88
C SER A 427 13.68 24.70 8.90
N ARG A 428 14.50 23.66 9.08
CA ARG A 428 15.56 23.60 10.09
C ARG A 428 16.97 23.64 9.51
N PHE A 429 17.11 23.24 8.26
CA PHE A 429 18.39 23.14 7.57
C PHE A 429 18.32 23.92 6.24
N HIS A 430 19.17 24.98 6.13
CA HIS A 430 19.23 25.86 4.95
C HIS A 430 20.64 25.84 4.32
N GLY A 431 21.49 24.90 4.72
CA GLY A 431 22.87 24.80 4.27
C GLY A 431 23.04 23.77 3.12
N ASP A 432 24.31 23.59 2.73
CA ASP A 432 24.71 22.51 1.83
C ASP A 432 24.95 21.23 2.65
N PRO A 433 24.17 20.17 2.48
CA PRO A 433 24.38 18.92 3.20
C PRO A 433 25.67 18.19 2.81
N GLN A 434 26.35 18.60 1.71
CA GLN A 434 27.64 18.09 1.30
C GLN A 434 28.82 18.80 1.99
N ASP A 435 28.59 19.94 2.63
CA ASP A 435 29.63 20.65 3.40
C ASP A 435 29.89 19.92 4.73
N PRO A 436 31.10 19.39 4.96
CA PRO A 436 31.45 18.70 6.20
C PRO A 436 31.22 19.54 7.48
N ALA A 437 31.32 20.87 7.38
CA ALA A 437 31.07 21.76 8.51
C ALA A 437 29.58 21.83 8.91
N GLN A 438 28.67 21.43 8.03
CA GLN A 438 27.23 21.53 8.23
C GLN A 438 26.57 20.17 8.53
N ILE A 439 27.32 19.06 8.55
CA ILE A 439 26.79 17.71 8.79
C ILE A 439 26.07 17.62 10.14
N ALA A 440 26.62 18.25 11.20
CA ALA A 440 25.99 18.26 12.51
C ALA A 440 24.61 18.95 12.48
N ALA A 441 24.51 20.11 11.82
CA ALA A 441 23.26 20.84 11.67
C ALA A 441 22.23 20.03 10.84
N PHE A 442 22.70 19.34 9.80
CA PHE A 442 21.85 18.43 9.01
C PHE A 442 21.31 17.27 9.87
N THR A 443 22.17 16.59 10.67
CA THR A 443 21.74 15.47 11.51
C THR A 443 20.80 15.92 12.63
N ASP A 444 20.95 17.12 13.19
CA ASP A 444 20.03 17.70 14.17
C ASP A 444 18.67 18.04 13.57
N ALA A 445 18.65 18.60 12.35
CA ALA A 445 17.41 18.84 11.61
C ALA A 445 16.69 17.51 11.27
N MET A 446 17.43 16.50 10.83
CA MET A 446 16.94 15.13 10.60
C MET A 446 16.34 14.53 11.87
N ALA A 447 17.03 14.65 13.01
CA ALA A 447 16.56 14.16 14.30
C ALA A 447 15.22 14.80 14.68
N THR A 448 15.09 16.11 14.51
CA THR A 448 13.84 16.84 14.79
C THR A 448 12.71 16.36 13.86
N ALA A 449 12.99 16.20 12.57
CA ALA A 449 12.00 15.72 11.60
C ALA A 449 11.52 14.30 11.94
N LEU A 450 12.42 13.37 12.25
CA LEU A 450 12.08 12.00 12.62
C LEU A 450 11.32 11.89 13.94
N ARG A 451 11.66 12.72 14.95
CA ARG A 451 10.89 12.82 16.21
C ARG A 451 9.48 13.31 15.96
N THR A 452 9.30 14.32 15.11
CA THR A 452 7.97 14.81 14.72
C THR A 452 7.14 13.71 14.05
N VAL A 453 7.73 13.01 13.08
CA VAL A 453 7.10 11.88 12.41
C VAL A 453 6.73 10.77 13.41
N ALA A 454 7.63 10.42 14.33
CA ALA A 454 7.39 9.39 15.33
C ALA A 454 6.22 9.74 16.26
N VAL A 455 6.12 11.00 16.70
CA VAL A 455 4.99 11.47 17.53
C VAL A 455 3.67 11.36 16.77
N VAL A 456 3.61 11.85 15.54
CA VAL A 456 2.40 11.76 14.69
C VAL A 456 2.01 10.29 14.46
N LEU A 457 2.99 9.43 14.17
CA LEU A 457 2.78 8.00 13.98
C LEU A 457 2.22 7.34 15.26
N LEU A 458 2.79 7.62 16.42
CA LEU A 458 2.34 7.04 17.68
C LEU A 458 0.94 7.50 18.07
N CYS A 459 0.59 8.75 17.79
CA CYS A 459 -0.80 9.25 17.93
C CYS A 459 -1.75 8.50 16.99
N GLY A 460 -1.37 8.31 15.72
CA GLY A 460 -2.12 7.51 14.75
C GLY A 460 -2.26 6.05 15.20
N ALA A 461 -1.19 5.44 15.70
CA ALA A 461 -1.20 4.08 16.25
C ALA A 461 -2.17 3.94 17.42
N ALA A 462 -2.21 4.90 18.34
CA ALA A 462 -3.17 4.93 19.44
C ALA A 462 -4.63 4.99 18.93
N ALA A 463 -4.91 5.84 17.93
CA ALA A 463 -6.22 5.91 17.29
C ALA A 463 -6.63 4.59 16.62
N VAL A 464 -5.70 3.91 15.93
CA VAL A 464 -5.92 2.60 15.31
C VAL A 464 -6.25 1.54 16.36
N VAL A 465 -5.44 1.43 17.41
CA VAL A 465 -5.62 0.44 18.50
C VAL A 465 -6.94 0.65 19.24
N THR A 466 -7.33 1.91 19.49
CA THR A 466 -8.63 2.22 20.10
C THR A 466 -9.81 1.87 19.20
N GLY A 467 -9.65 2.05 17.88
CA GLY A 467 -10.63 1.63 16.87
C GLY A 467 -10.91 0.11 16.92
N TYR A 468 -9.87 -0.71 17.02
CA TYR A 468 -9.99 -2.17 17.17
C TYR A 468 -10.64 -2.54 18.52
N ARG A 469 -10.20 -1.94 19.63
CA ARG A 469 -10.74 -2.22 21.00
C ARG A 469 -12.25 -2.01 21.10
N THR A 470 -12.77 -0.93 20.52
CA THR A 470 -14.20 -0.62 20.54
C THR A 470 -15.02 -1.55 19.65
N SER A 471 -14.42 -2.10 18.60
CA SER A 471 -15.06 -3.09 17.72
C SER A 471 -15.21 -4.45 18.39
N GLU A 472 -14.16 -4.93 19.07
CA GLU A 472 -14.17 -6.21 19.82
C GLU A 472 -15.21 -6.20 20.95
N ARG A 473 -15.28 -5.10 21.72
CA ARG A 473 -16.27 -4.95 22.80
C ARG A 473 -17.73 -4.98 22.30
N ARG A 474 -17.99 -4.47 21.09
CA ARG A 474 -19.33 -4.53 20.48
C ARG A 474 -19.66 -5.91 19.93
N GLY A 475 -18.69 -6.63 19.36
CA GLY A 475 -18.85 -8.02 18.95
C GLY A 475 -19.24 -8.89 20.14
N ASN A 476 -18.44 -8.90 21.20
CA ASN A 476 -18.71 -9.68 22.42
C ASN A 476 -20.07 -9.34 23.06
N ARG A 477 -20.51 -8.07 23.03
CA ARG A 477 -21.84 -7.70 23.55
C ARG A 477 -22.98 -8.22 22.67
N ARG A 478 -22.82 -8.28 21.35
CA ARG A 478 -23.83 -8.84 20.44
C ARG A 478 -23.93 -10.34 20.60
N ASP A 479 -22.79 -11.02 20.71
CA ASP A 479 -22.73 -12.47 20.89
C ASP A 479 -23.31 -12.88 22.26
N ALA A 480 -23.00 -12.11 23.32
CA ALA A 480 -23.60 -12.29 24.66
C ALA A 480 -25.11 -12.02 24.66
N GLY A 481 -25.58 -10.99 23.91
CA GLY A 481 -27.01 -10.71 23.75
C GLY A 481 -27.73 -11.82 22.98
N ALA A 482 -27.17 -12.31 21.88
CA ALA A 482 -27.74 -13.41 21.10
C ALA A 482 -27.74 -14.74 21.88
N ALA A 483 -26.71 -14.98 22.70
CA ALA A 483 -26.66 -16.13 23.58
C ALA A 483 -27.72 -16.04 24.72
N ALA A 484 -27.94 -14.84 25.26
CA ALA A 484 -28.97 -14.60 26.26
C ALA A 484 -30.40 -14.75 25.70
N GLU A 485 -30.66 -14.24 24.48
CA GLU A 485 -31.94 -14.45 23.76
C GLU A 485 -32.16 -15.91 23.40
N GLY A 486 -31.14 -16.62 22.92
CA GLY A 486 -31.20 -18.06 22.65
C GLY A 486 -31.50 -18.89 23.93
N ALA A 487 -30.88 -18.51 25.06
CA ALA A 487 -31.15 -19.16 26.36
C ALA A 487 -32.60 -18.89 26.84
N SER A 488 -33.12 -17.66 26.68
CA SER A 488 -34.50 -17.32 27.07
C SER A 488 -35.53 -18.09 26.22
N LEU A 489 -35.31 -18.24 24.92
CA LEU A 489 -36.18 -19.02 24.01
C LEU A 489 -36.18 -20.51 24.36
N LEU A 490 -35.06 -21.07 24.81
CA LEU A 490 -34.98 -22.45 25.28
C LEU A 490 -35.72 -22.66 26.60
N CYS A 491 -35.60 -21.71 27.55
CA CYS A 491 -36.36 -21.75 28.82
C CYS A 491 -37.87 -21.62 28.62
N ASP A 492 -38.33 -20.77 27.67
CA ASP A 492 -39.74 -20.61 27.35
C ASP A 492 -40.30 -21.83 26.59
N GLY A 493 -39.51 -22.48 25.76
CA GLY A 493 -39.87 -23.73 25.08
C GLY A 493 -40.07 -24.91 26.06
N GLU A 494 -39.21 -25.05 27.08
CA GLU A 494 -39.35 -26.07 28.12
C GLU A 494 -40.52 -25.82 29.08
N SER A 495 -40.77 -24.57 29.42
CA SER A 495 -41.95 -24.20 30.27
C SER A 495 -43.26 -24.43 29.51
N GLY A 496 -43.31 -24.18 28.22
CA GLY A 496 -44.47 -24.47 27.36
C GLY A 496 -44.73 -25.98 27.18
N GLN A 497 -43.70 -26.80 27.06
CA GLN A 497 -43.83 -28.27 27.00
C GLN A 497 -44.26 -28.89 28.35
N ARG A 498 -43.76 -28.39 29.46
CA ARG A 498 -44.22 -28.83 30.81
C ARG A 498 -45.70 -28.50 31.07
N ARG A 499 -46.18 -27.32 30.64
CA ARG A 499 -47.60 -26.95 30.75
C ARG A 499 -48.50 -27.78 29.84
N ARG A 500 -48.04 -28.22 28.68
CA ARG A 500 -48.82 -29.14 27.77
C ARG A 500 -48.85 -30.56 28.34
N ARG A 501 -47.80 -31.10 28.97
CA ARG A 501 -47.79 -32.43 29.62
C ARG A 501 -48.69 -32.46 30.87
N ALA A 502 -48.73 -31.36 31.65
CA ALA A 502 -49.60 -31.27 32.83
C ALA A 502 -51.11 -31.25 32.47
N ARG A 503 -51.50 -30.83 31.26
CA ARG A 503 -52.88 -30.82 30.79
C ARG A 503 -53.37 -32.18 30.24
N HIS A 504 -52.47 -33.12 29.91
CA HIS A 504 -52.81 -34.43 29.42
C HIS A 504 -52.89 -35.54 30.48
N HIS A 505 -52.58 -35.24 31.73
CA HIS A 505 -52.65 -36.20 32.86
C HIS A 505 -53.72 -35.89 33.92
N GLY A 506 -54.69 -35.06 33.57
CA GLY A 506 -55.79 -34.73 34.49
C GLY A 506 -57.12 -34.94 33.84
N CYS A 507 -57.61 -36.21 33.82
CA CYS A 507 -59.00 -36.58 33.94
C CYS A 507 -59.14 -38.08 34.25
N PRO A 508 -59.95 -38.47 35.26
CA PRO A 508 -60.31 -39.83 35.48
C PRO A 508 -61.38 -40.33 34.53
#